data_23a7d0c960bfd4f24ef9b353a6701c67
#
_entry.id   23a7d0c960bfd4f24ef9b353a6701c67
#
_cell.length_a   1.000
_cell.length_b   1.000
_cell.length_c   1.000
_cell.angle_alpha   90.00
_cell.angle_beta   90.00
_cell.angle_gamma   90.00
#
_symmetry.space_group_name_H-M   'P 1'
#
loop_
_entity.id
_entity.type
_entity.pdbx_description
1 polymer ?
#
loop_
_entity_poly.entity_id
_entity_poly.type
_entity_poly.pdbx_seq_one_letter_code
_entity_poly.pdbx_strand_id
1 'polypeptide(L)'
;MKDANGEPIIGANVIVKGQSTGTITDIDGRFVLDTPKDAVLQITYIGYVSQEVKVSGKKELNVVLKEDTETLEEVVVVGYGVQKKANLTGAVSSVKMDEILGDRPVTSVSNVLMGAMPGLQVTGTSGQPGAEMSFNIRGVNSINEGAPLVLVDNVEMDINMLDPNDIESISVLKDAASSAIYGARAAFGVILVTTKKGMKDTRFSINYSNNFSFSKPSNLPHKATPLQTVQAYKDMGTVSYQTGQNVDTWLELLKEYNTNSSNYPDGYAVVDGLRYSLQETDLLNDMMETGFQQTHNISVGGGNKSISYRMSAGMVNQNGILVTDKDSYKRYNISSYIRSDIHSWITPELDIKYANSHSELPYTSASYGIWGAAVAFPSYFPLGNMELDGEILPINTPHNFINLSAPKENDRNDLRIFGKLTITPFKDLKIIGEYTFNRKTREITTFDKKFAYAHGANFRKEQSVSNSKYEIENRATNYNAFNVYANYNKTLGKHDIGIMAGFNQESNSYKMMKASRTDMINEDLPSLSQATGDYKNSDEFEEYHVRGLFYRINYSYAGKYLLETNGRYDGSSKFRLTR
;
A
#
# COMPACT_ATOMS: atom_id res chain seq x y z
N MET A 1 -12.27 3.81 -45.97
CA MET A 1 -12.34 2.77 -44.93
C MET A 1 -13.73 2.77 -44.30
N LYS A 2 -14.35 1.61 -44.14
CA LYS A 2 -15.73 1.47 -43.63
C LYS A 2 -15.81 0.26 -42.71
N ASP A 3 -16.82 0.23 -41.87
CA ASP A 3 -17.19 -0.97 -41.11
C ASP A 3 -18.04 -1.96 -41.92
N ALA A 4 -18.46 -3.08 -41.32
CA ALA A 4 -19.29 -4.08 -41.95
C ALA A 4 -20.71 -3.58 -42.30
N ASN A 5 -21.18 -2.49 -41.67
CA ASN A 5 -22.47 -1.85 -41.89
C ASN A 5 -22.39 -0.75 -42.95
N GLY A 6 -21.17 -0.42 -43.42
CA GLY A 6 -20.92 0.61 -44.42
C GLY A 6 -20.70 2.00 -43.86
N GLU A 7 -20.58 2.16 -42.51
CA GLU A 7 -20.29 3.43 -41.86
C GLU A 7 -18.79 3.78 -41.95
N PRO A 8 -18.43 5.05 -42.15
CA PRO A 8 -17.02 5.47 -42.23
C PRO A 8 -16.32 5.33 -40.88
N ILE A 9 -15.11 4.78 -40.89
CA ILE A 9 -14.26 4.65 -39.68
C ILE A 9 -13.31 5.84 -39.62
N ILE A 10 -13.49 6.70 -38.62
CA ILE A 10 -12.75 7.93 -38.39
C ILE A 10 -11.57 7.66 -37.46
N GLY A 11 -10.36 8.17 -37.79
CA GLY A 11 -9.20 8.06 -36.93
C GLY A 11 -8.51 6.69 -36.92
N ALA A 12 -8.84 5.79 -37.84
CA ALA A 12 -8.12 4.54 -38.00
C ALA A 12 -6.68 4.78 -38.41
N ASN A 13 -5.75 4.10 -37.78
CA ASN A 13 -4.33 4.23 -38.08
C ASN A 13 -3.92 3.32 -39.24
N VAL A 14 -3.22 3.89 -40.23
CA VAL A 14 -2.76 3.21 -41.45
C VAL A 14 -1.24 3.40 -41.56
N ILE A 15 -0.46 2.35 -41.34
CA ILE A 15 1.00 2.40 -41.35
C ILE A 15 1.55 1.45 -42.40
N VAL A 16 2.64 1.86 -43.09
CA VAL A 16 3.38 0.94 -43.97
C VAL A 16 4.17 -0.05 -43.08
N LYS A 17 3.89 -1.34 -43.23
CA LYS A 17 4.51 -2.39 -42.43
C LYS A 17 6.04 -2.34 -42.52
N GLY A 18 6.69 -2.21 -41.36
CA GLY A 18 8.17 -2.13 -41.27
C GLY A 18 8.74 -0.72 -41.51
N GLN A 19 7.90 0.31 -41.60
CA GLN A 19 8.33 1.72 -41.74
C GLN A 19 7.61 2.60 -40.72
N SER A 20 8.15 3.78 -40.45
CA SER A 20 7.49 4.79 -39.61
C SER A 20 6.50 5.68 -40.37
N THR A 21 6.29 5.42 -41.67
CA THR A 21 5.39 6.20 -42.53
C THR A 21 3.95 5.71 -42.34
N GLY A 22 3.04 6.62 -41.95
CA GLY A 22 1.63 6.30 -41.71
C GLY A 22 0.75 7.55 -41.77
N THR A 23 -0.56 7.32 -41.76
CA THR A 23 -1.60 8.35 -41.73
C THR A 23 -2.80 7.84 -40.93
N ILE A 24 -3.77 8.72 -40.66
CA ILE A 24 -5.06 8.37 -40.07
C ILE A 24 -6.20 8.67 -41.02
N THR A 25 -7.33 7.98 -40.86
CA THR A 25 -8.55 8.26 -41.64
C THR A 25 -9.25 9.53 -41.16
N ASP A 26 -9.78 10.31 -42.12
CA ASP A 26 -10.59 11.50 -41.88
C ASP A 26 -12.03 11.19 -41.46
N ILE A 27 -12.89 12.24 -41.37
CA ILE A 27 -14.30 12.12 -40.96
C ILE A 27 -15.15 11.31 -41.93
N ASP A 28 -14.73 11.18 -43.18
CA ASP A 28 -15.40 10.36 -44.22
C ASP A 28 -14.79 8.94 -44.31
N GLY A 29 -13.85 8.59 -43.40
CA GLY A 29 -13.10 7.34 -43.42
C GLY A 29 -12.09 7.26 -44.59
N ARG A 30 -11.66 8.39 -45.16
CA ARG A 30 -10.68 8.45 -46.26
C ARG A 30 -9.29 8.64 -45.68
N PHE A 31 -8.29 8.13 -46.38
CA PHE A 31 -6.88 8.35 -46.08
C PHE A 31 -6.07 8.53 -47.35
N VAL A 32 -5.01 9.29 -47.28
CA VAL A 32 -4.02 9.45 -48.33
C VAL A 32 -2.67 9.12 -47.77
N LEU A 33 -1.95 8.21 -48.41
CA LEU A 33 -0.63 7.77 -48.01
C LEU A 33 0.21 7.47 -49.23
N ASP A 34 1.38 8.11 -49.29
CA ASP A 34 2.35 7.85 -50.36
C ASP A 34 3.18 6.61 -49.98
N THR A 35 3.15 5.59 -50.85
CA THR A 35 3.71 4.27 -50.54
C THR A 35 4.34 3.62 -51.78
N PRO A 36 5.34 2.75 -51.62
CA PRO A 36 5.83 1.86 -52.68
C PRO A 36 4.70 0.99 -53.25
N LYS A 37 4.81 0.64 -54.55
CA LYS A 37 3.76 -0.16 -55.23
C LYS A 37 3.48 -1.51 -54.61
N ASP A 38 4.47 -2.12 -53.95
CA ASP A 38 4.36 -3.45 -53.31
C ASP A 38 4.25 -3.36 -51.76
N ALA A 39 3.93 -2.18 -51.20
CA ALA A 39 3.80 -1.99 -49.78
C ALA A 39 2.63 -2.81 -49.19
N VAL A 40 2.80 -3.25 -47.97
CA VAL A 40 1.75 -3.81 -47.12
C VAL A 40 1.35 -2.77 -46.11
N LEU A 41 0.10 -2.38 -46.08
CA LEU A 41 -0.47 -1.47 -45.09
C LEU A 41 -0.95 -2.29 -43.89
N GLN A 42 -0.55 -1.92 -42.70
CA GLN A 42 -1.12 -2.40 -41.47
C GLN A 42 -2.12 -1.38 -40.97
N ILE A 43 -3.36 -1.81 -40.81
CA ILE A 43 -4.47 -0.97 -40.43
C ILE A 43 -4.95 -1.41 -39.04
N THR A 44 -5.02 -0.46 -38.12
CA THR A 44 -5.43 -0.69 -36.74
C THR A 44 -6.45 0.37 -36.30
N TYR A 45 -7.51 -0.07 -35.63
CA TYR A 45 -8.48 0.81 -35.00
C TYR A 45 -9.07 0.14 -33.76
N ILE A 46 -9.37 0.92 -32.74
CA ILE A 46 -9.91 0.42 -31.48
C ILE A 46 -11.28 -0.23 -31.72
N GLY A 47 -11.45 -1.49 -31.28
CA GLY A 47 -12.71 -2.25 -31.48
C GLY A 47 -12.80 -2.98 -32.82
N TYR A 48 -11.74 -2.98 -33.65
CA TYR A 48 -11.71 -3.67 -34.93
C TYR A 48 -10.48 -4.57 -35.07
N VAL A 49 -10.65 -5.69 -35.78
CA VAL A 49 -9.58 -6.64 -36.09
C VAL A 49 -8.51 -5.95 -36.94
N SER A 50 -7.26 -5.98 -36.47
CA SER A 50 -6.12 -5.47 -37.23
C SER A 50 -5.98 -6.19 -38.57
N GLN A 51 -5.85 -5.44 -39.67
CA GLN A 51 -5.84 -5.99 -41.03
C GLN A 51 -4.58 -5.58 -41.80
N GLU A 52 -3.98 -6.53 -42.51
CA GLU A 52 -2.89 -6.25 -43.45
C GLU A 52 -3.41 -6.25 -44.89
N VAL A 53 -3.20 -5.17 -45.62
CA VAL A 53 -3.64 -4.99 -46.98
C VAL A 53 -2.48 -4.67 -47.90
N LYS A 54 -2.29 -5.46 -48.97
CA LYS A 54 -1.28 -5.20 -50.00
C LYS A 54 -1.76 -4.10 -50.93
N VAL A 55 -0.93 -3.12 -51.18
CA VAL A 55 -1.25 -1.99 -52.12
C VAL A 55 -1.34 -2.49 -53.57
N SER A 56 -0.43 -3.39 -53.99
CA SER A 56 -0.38 -4.01 -55.32
C SER A 56 -0.55 -3.01 -56.49
N GLY A 57 0.01 -1.80 -56.33
CA GLY A 57 -0.01 -0.74 -57.33
C GLY A 57 -1.38 -0.07 -57.55
N LYS A 58 -2.40 -0.35 -56.74
CA LYS A 58 -3.73 0.28 -56.81
C LYS A 58 -3.66 1.73 -56.32
N LYS A 59 -4.31 2.66 -57.03
CA LYS A 59 -4.42 4.07 -56.62
C LYS A 59 -5.51 4.29 -55.58
N GLU A 60 -6.49 3.39 -55.47
CA GLU A 60 -7.57 3.42 -54.49
C GLU A 60 -7.72 2.05 -53.84
N LEU A 61 -7.86 2.07 -52.52
CA LEU A 61 -8.06 0.90 -51.69
C LEU A 61 -9.35 1.07 -50.88
N ASN A 62 -10.30 0.18 -51.07
CA ASN A 62 -11.49 0.09 -50.24
C ASN A 62 -11.25 -1.00 -49.18
N VAL A 63 -11.18 -0.59 -47.92
CA VAL A 63 -10.97 -1.49 -46.81
C VAL A 63 -12.21 -1.50 -45.93
N VAL A 64 -12.69 -2.69 -45.66
CA VAL A 64 -13.79 -2.94 -44.71
C VAL A 64 -13.16 -3.61 -43.50
N LEU A 65 -13.16 -2.93 -42.36
CA LEU A 65 -12.73 -3.51 -41.09
C LEU A 65 -13.89 -4.32 -40.51
N LYS A 66 -13.56 -5.48 -39.99
CA LYS A 66 -14.49 -6.28 -39.18
C LYS A 66 -14.38 -5.85 -37.77
N GLU A 67 -15.52 -5.63 -37.11
CA GLU A 67 -15.55 -5.44 -35.68
C GLU A 67 -14.81 -6.60 -35.02
N ASP A 68 -13.92 -6.27 -34.11
CA ASP A 68 -13.29 -7.26 -33.23
C ASP A 68 -14.36 -7.74 -32.26
N THR A 69 -15.13 -8.71 -32.68
CA THR A 69 -16.09 -9.42 -31.82
C THR A 69 -15.36 -10.31 -30.78
N GLU A 70 -14.05 -10.56 -30.94
CA GLU A 70 -13.16 -10.83 -29.86
C GLU A 70 -12.80 -9.49 -29.16
N THR A 71 -13.78 -8.72 -28.70
CA THR A 71 -13.59 -7.90 -27.51
C THR A 71 -12.84 -8.83 -26.58
N LEU A 72 -11.61 -8.47 -26.19
CA LEU A 72 -10.89 -9.12 -25.11
C LEU A 72 -11.91 -9.28 -24.00
N GLU A 73 -12.52 -10.48 -23.90
CA GLU A 73 -13.55 -10.75 -22.93
C GLU A 73 -12.85 -10.54 -21.59
N GLU A 74 -13.05 -9.37 -21.01
CA GLU A 74 -12.44 -9.00 -19.75
C GLU A 74 -12.80 -10.09 -18.75
N VAL A 75 -11.80 -10.89 -18.40
CA VAL A 75 -11.93 -11.97 -17.44
C VAL A 75 -11.53 -11.45 -16.08
N VAL A 76 -12.32 -11.76 -15.08
CA VAL A 76 -12.11 -11.37 -13.70
C VAL A 76 -11.85 -12.64 -12.89
N VAL A 77 -10.84 -12.60 -12.04
CA VAL A 77 -10.60 -13.65 -11.05
C VAL A 77 -11.69 -13.56 -9.99
N VAL A 78 -12.46 -14.62 -9.81
CA VAL A 78 -13.53 -14.70 -8.82
C VAL A 78 -13.47 -16.06 -8.14
N GLY A 79 -13.05 -16.06 -6.90
CA GLY A 79 -12.86 -17.29 -6.15
C GLY A 79 -11.72 -18.13 -6.72
N TYR A 80 -11.89 -19.43 -6.71
CA TYR A 80 -10.93 -20.41 -7.23
C TYR A 80 -10.98 -20.56 -8.77
N GLY A 81 -11.50 -19.54 -9.49
CA GLY A 81 -11.65 -19.59 -10.94
C GLY A 81 -11.62 -18.21 -11.59
N VAL A 82 -11.69 -18.22 -12.92
CA VAL A 82 -11.76 -17.04 -13.77
C VAL A 82 -13.11 -17.03 -14.45
N GLN A 83 -13.81 -15.91 -14.43
CA GLN A 83 -15.10 -15.72 -15.12
C GLN A 83 -15.03 -14.52 -16.07
N LYS A 84 -15.79 -14.57 -17.16
CA LYS A 84 -15.99 -13.41 -18.03
C LYS A 84 -16.74 -12.33 -17.26
N LYS A 85 -16.28 -11.09 -17.31
CA LYS A 85 -16.91 -9.95 -16.62
C LYS A 85 -18.41 -9.83 -16.95
N ALA A 86 -18.75 -10.08 -18.20
CA ALA A 86 -20.14 -10.08 -18.68
C ALA A 86 -21.03 -11.16 -18.02
N ASN A 87 -20.45 -12.22 -17.48
CA ASN A 87 -21.16 -13.34 -16.86
C ASN A 87 -21.21 -13.23 -15.33
N LEU A 88 -20.65 -12.17 -14.76
CA LEU A 88 -20.68 -11.97 -13.30
C LEU A 88 -22.09 -11.55 -12.87
N THR A 89 -22.67 -12.31 -11.95
CA THR A 89 -23.97 -12.01 -11.34
C THR A 89 -23.85 -11.12 -10.10
N GLY A 90 -22.67 -11.06 -9.49
CA GLY A 90 -22.37 -10.28 -8.29
C GLY A 90 -21.76 -8.90 -8.58
N ALA A 91 -21.79 -8.01 -7.57
CA ALA A 91 -21.19 -6.67 -7.65
C ALA A 91 -19.67 -6.74 -7.51
N VAL A 92 -18.97 -6.83 -8.63
CA VAL A 92 -17.51 -6.88 -8.71
C VAL A 92 -16.97 -5.62 -9.41
N SER A 93 -15.95 -5.00 -8.84
CA SER A 93 -15.14 -3.98 -9.53
C SER A 93 -13.75 -4.52 -9.77
N SER A 94 -13.21 -4.32 -10.94
CA SER A 94 -11.85 -4.73 -11.31
C SER A 94 -11.11 -3.59 -11.98
N VAL A 95 -9.83 -3.46 -11.71
CA VAL A 95 -8.92 -2.50 -12.36
C VAL A 95 -7.61 -3.21 -12.69
N LYS A 96 -7.00 -2.83 -13.80
CA LYS A 96 -5.64 -3.24 -14.12
C LYS A 96 -4.67 -2.30 -13.43
N MET A 97 -3.60 -2.85 -12.83
CA MET A 97 -2.64 -2.05 -12.09
C MET A 97 -1.94 -1.03 -12.98
N ASP A 98 -1.55 -1.40 -14.18
CA ASP A 98 -0.85 -0.51 -15.10
C ASP A 98 -1.69 0.71 -15.52
N GLU A 99 -3.03 0.61 -15.52
CA GLU A 99 -3.94 1.71 -15.84
C GLU A 99 -4.06 2.74 -14.71
N ILE A 100 -3.94 2.30 -13.44
CA ILE A 100 -4.09 3.17 -12.27
C ILE A 100 -2.76 3.61 -11.65
N LEU A 101 -1.70 2.84 -11.86
CA LEU A 101 -0.36 3.17 -11.38
C LEU A 101 0.19 4.36 -12.16
N GLY A 102 0.21 4.30 -13.50
CA GLY A 102 0.80 5.34 -14.35
C GLY A 102 2.21 5.74 -13.89
N ASP A 103 2.49 7.03 -13.95
CA ASP A 103 3.77 7.61 -13.49
C ASP A 103 3.71 8.09 -12.02
N ARG A 104 2.73 7.64 -11.24
CA ARG A 104 2.52 8.09 -9.86
C ARG A 104 3.64 7.58 -8.94
N PRO A 105 4.26 8.46 -8.12
CA PRO A 105 5.31 8.07 -7.18
C PRO A 105 4.72 7.41 -5.93
N VAL A 106 4.32 6.16 -6.03
CA VAL A 106 3.69 5.44 -4.92
C VAL A 106 4.59 4.34 -4.38
N THR A 107 4.66 4.22 -3.06
CA THR A 107 5.47 3.21 -2.36
C THR A 107 4.69 1.95 -2.01
N SER A 108 3.37 2.05 -1.91
CA SER A 108 2.50 0.93 -1.52
C SER A 108 1.30 0.77 -2.45
N VAL A 109 0.80 -0.44 -2.53
CA VAL A 109 -0.40 -0.77 -3.30
C VAL A 109 -1.63 -0.05 -2.75
N SER A 110 -1.72 0.14 -1.43
CA SER A 110 -2.82 0.87 -0.79
C SER A 110 -2.91 2.30 -1.31
N ASN A 111 -1.77 2.98 -1.50
CA ASN A 111 -1.72 4.34 -2.04
C ASN A 111 -2.22 4.41 -3.49
N VAL A 112 -1.94 3.38 -4.31
CA VAL A 112 -2.45 3.29 -5.69
C VAL A 112 -3.96 3.17 -5.70
N LEU A 113 -4.53 2.41 -4.77
CA LEU A 113 -5.96 2.12 -4.70
C LEU A 113 -6.82 3.27 -4.19
N MET A 114 -6.23 4.31 -3.60
CA MET A 114 -6.96 5.48 -3.11
C MET A 114 -7.71 6.18 -4.25
N GLY A 115 -9.04 6.17 -4.19
CA GLY A 115 -9.91 6.75 -5.21
C GLY A 115 -9.99 5.98 -6.54
N ALA A 116 -9.32 4.82 -6.67
CA ALA A 116 -9.24 4.07 -7.92
C ALA A 116 -10.48 3.24 -8.23
N MET A 117 -11.25 2.84 -7.22
CA MET A 117 -12.36 1.90 -7.40
C MET A 117 -13.64 2.36 -6.69
N PRO A 118 -14.80 2.38 -7.37
CA PRO A 118 -16.06 2.74 -6.73
C PRO A 118 -16.43 1.72 -5.64
N GLY A 119 -16.79 2.22 -4.43
CA GLY A 119 -17.17 1.40 -3.29
C GLY A 119 -16.02 0.79 -2.49
N LEU A 120 -14.76 1.07 -2.84
CA LEU A 120 -13.59 0.82 -2.02
C LEU A 120 -13.12 2.14 -1.40
N GLN A 121 -13.16 2.23 -0.10
CA GLN A 121 -12.59 3.34 0.67
C GLN A 121 -11.23 2.93 1.20
N VAL A 122 -10.23 3.76 0.97
CA VAL A 122 -8.88 3.61 1.49
C VAL A 122 -8.57 4.82 2.34
N THR A 123 -8.28 4.61 3.61
CA THR A 123 -8.02 5.68 4.58
C THR A 123 -6.68 5.46 5.26
N GLY A 124 -5.89 6.52 5.33
CA GLY A 124 -4.66 6.58 6.09
C GLY A 124 -4.79 7.58 7.24
N THR A 125 -4.30 7.22 8.40
CA THR A 125 -4.27 8.09 9.60
C THR A 125 -2.93 8.78 9.79
N SER A 126 -1.93 8.43 8.99
CA SER A 126 -0.57 8.95 9.09
C SER A 126 0.06 9.15 7.71
N GLY A 127 0.88 10.18 7.58
CA GLY A 127 1.76 10.42 6.42
C GLY A 127 3.20 9.93 6.62
N GLN A 128 3.45 9.12 7.66
CA GLN A 128 4.77 8.57 7.95
C GLN A 128 5.27 7.65 6.83
N PRO A 129 6.59 7.57 6.60
CA PRO A 129 7.17 6.59 5.70
C PRO A 129 6.68 5.17 6.00
N GLY A 130 6.25 4.45 4.96
CA GLY A 130 5.76 3.09 5.10
C GLY A 130 4.44 2.93 5.85
N ALA A 131 3.69 4.01 6.11
CA ALA A 131 2.40 3.94 6.81
C ALA A 131 1.41 3.04 6.06
N GLU A 132 0.77 2.15 6.82
CA GLU A 132 -0.26 1.24 6.32
C GLU A 132 -1.61 1.97 6.24
N MET A 133 -2.39 1.65 5.20
CA MET A 133 -3.73 2.18 5.04
C MET A 133 -4.79 1.12 5.33
N SER A 134 -5.93 1.56 5.83
CA SER A 134 -7.09 0.71 6.08
C SER A 134 -8.02 0.69 4.89
N PHE A 135 -8.58 -0.49 4.62
CA PHE A 135 -9.56 -0.71 3.56
C PHE A 135 -10.95 -0.89 4.15
N ASN A 136 -11.94 -0.29 3.49
CA ASN A 136 -13.34 -0.50 3.81
C ASN A 136 -14.15 -0.63 2.52
N ILE A 137 -15.05 -1.61 2.46
CA ILE A 137 -15.91 -1.85 1.30
C ILE A 137 -17.34 -1.47 1.68
N ARG A 138 -17.93 -0.51 0.94
CA ARG A 138 -19.30 0.01 1.14
C ARG A 138 -19.55 0.66 2.51
N GLY A 139 -18.52 1.19 3.17
CA GLY A 139 -18.62 1.89 4.45
C GLY A 139 -18.51 0.97 5.68
N VAL A 140 -18.57 1.55 6.86
CA VAL A 140 -18.43 0.84 8.15
C VAL A 140 -19.72 0.05 8.42
N ASN A 141 -19.63 -1.27 8.41
CA ASN A 141 -20.77 -2.18 8.55
C ASN A 141 -20.87 -2.83 9.93
N SER A 142 -19.93 -2.57 10.85
CA SER A 142 -19.89 -3.16 12.18
C SER A 142 -19.31 -2.18 13.19
N ILE A 143 -19.89 -2.19 14.41
CA ILE A 143 -19.38 -1.40 15.54
C ILE A 143 -18.00 -1.93 16.01
N ASN A 144 -17.75 -3.23 15.81
CA ASN A 144 -16.50 -3.86 16.21
C ASN A 144 -15.41 -3.77 15.13
N GLU A 145 -15.61 -2.91 14.11
CA GLU A 145 -14.77 -2.82 12.93
C GLU A 145 -14.60 -4.16 12.19
N GLY A 146 -14.24 -4.11 10.91
CA GLY A 146 -13.99 -5.32 10.12
C GLY A 146 -13.29 -4.92 8.84
N ALA A 147 -12.12 -5.51 8.61
CA ALA A 147 -11.38 -5.31 7.38
C ALA A 147 -11.81 -6.34 6.32
N PRO A 148 -11.81 -5.97 5.04
CA PRO A 148 -12.01 -6.94 3.96
C PRO A 148 -10.88 -7.97 3.93
N LEU A 149 -11.20 -9.18 3.50
CA LEU A 149 -10.22 -10.23 3.28
C LEU A 149 -9.36 -9.89 2.05
N VAL A 150 -8.05 -9.78 2.22
CA VAL A 150 -7.11 -9.53 1.12
C VAL A 150 -6.44 -10.82 0.70
N LEU A 151 -6.63 -11.21 -0.56
CA LEU A 151 -6.05 -12.42 -1.13
C LEU A 151 -5.14 -12.08 -2.32
N VAL A 152 -3.91 -12.51 -2.26
CA VAL A 152 -2.92 -12.38 -3.35
C VAL A 152 -2.74 -13.76 -3.97
N ASP A 153 -3.16 -13.91 -5.24
CA ASP A 153 -3.21 -15.21 -5.94
C ASP A 153 -3.91 -16.28 -5.10
N ASN A 154 -5.08 -15.96 -4.54
CA ASN A 154 -5.94 -16.79 -3.65
C ASN A 154 -5.39 -17.08 -2.25
N VAL A 155 -4.30 -16.45 -1.83
CA VAL A 155 -3.69 -16.65 -0.50
C VAL A 155 -3.74 -15.35 0.30
N GLU A 156 -4.11 -15.42 1.56
CA GLU A 156 -4.12 -14.25 2.45
C GLU A 156 -2.71 -13.69 2.65
N MET A 157 -2.51 -12.44 2.25
CA MET A 157 -1.23 -11.74 2.34
C MET A 157 -1.45 -10.24 2.56
N ASP A 158 -0.51 -9.58 3.22
CA ASP A 158 -0.50 -8.12 3.35
C ASP A 158 -0.17 -7.48 2.00
N ILE A 159 -1.12 -6.73 1.47
CA ILE A 159 -1.00 -6.05 0.18
C ILE A 159 0.12 -4.99 0.18
N ASN A 160 0.45 -4.40 1.35
CA ASN A 160 1.49 -3.39 1.48
C ASN A 160 2.91 -3.95 1.38
N MET A 161 3.05 -5.27 1.53
CA MET A 161 4.32 -5.98 1.34
C MET A 161 4.58 -6.35 -0.13
N LEU A 162 3.66 -6.05 -1.05
CA LEU A 162 3.84 -6.27 -2.49
C LEU A 162 4.45 -5.05 -3.19
N ASP A 163 5.19 -5.31 -4.26
CA ASP A 163 5.58 -4.27 -5.21
C ASP A 163 4.40 -4.02 -6.17
N PRO A 164 3.92 -2.75 -6.31
CA PRO A 164 2.86 -2.43 -7.26
C PRO A 164 3.14 -2.87 -8.70
N ASN A 165 4.42 -2.84 -9.13
CA ASN A 165 4.83 -3.25 -10.47
C ASN A 165 4.66 -4.75 -10.74
N ASP A 166 4.54 -5.57 -9.70
CA ASP A 166 4.33 -7.02 -9.82
C ASP A 166 2.85 -7.40 -9.88
N ILE A 167 1.95 -6.44 -9.74
CA ILE A 167 0.50 -6.67 -9.79
C ILE A 167 -0.02 -6.50 -11.21
N GLU A 168 -0.86 -7.42 -11.65
CA GLU A 168 -1.58 -7.37 -12.92
C GLU A 168 -2.92 -6.65 -12.77
N SER A 169 -3.73 -7.11 -11.81
CA SER A 169 -5.07 -6.57 -11.58
C SER A 169 -5.51 -6.73 -10.14
N ILE A 170 -6.47 -5.88 -9.75
CA ILE A 170 -7.13 -5.96 -8.45
C ILE A 170 -8.64 -5.99 -8.68
N SER A 171 -9.31 -6.96 -8.05
CA SER A 171 -10.76 -7.12 -8.09
C SER A 171 -11.33 -7.04 -6.69
N VAL A 172 -12.43 -6.30 -6.52
CA VAL A 172 -13.12 -6.13 -5.24
C VAL A 172 -14.50 -6.77 -5.33
N LEU A 173 -14.72 -7.80 -4.51
CA LEU A 173 -16.01 -8.47 -4.33
C LEU A 173 -16.78 -7.76 -3.23
N LYS A 174 -17.88 -7.09 -3.62
CA LYS A 174 -18.58 -6.15 -2.73
C LYS A 174 -19.84 -6.72 -2.08
N ASP A 175 -20.31 -7.86 -2.52
CA ASP A 175 -21.52 -8.49 -1.99
C ASP A 175 -21.28 -9.90 -1.47
N ALA A 176 -22.22 -10.38 -0.68
CA ALA A 176 -22.14 -11.70 -0.07
C ALA A 176 -22.23 -12.83 -1.12
N ALA A 177 -22.93 -12.62 -2.23
CA ALA A 177 -23.06 -13.64 -3.27
C ALA A 177 -21.73 -13.93 -3.96
N SER A 178 -20.95 -12.88 -4.30
CA SER A 178 -19.64 -13.04 -4.94
C SER A 178 -18.55 -13.51 -3.95
N SER A 179 -18.69 -13.20 -2.66
CA SER A 179 -17.71 -13.52 -1.62
C SER A 179 -17.98 -14.81 -0.84
N ALA A 180 -19.17 -15.42 -0.98
CA ALA A 180 -19.61 -16.59 -0.20
C ALA A 180 -18.65 -17.79 -0.25
N ILE A 181 -17.95 -18.01 -1.36
CA ILE A 181 -16.99 -19.11 -1.53
C ILE A 181 -15.79 -19.02 -0.57
N TYR A 182 -15.53 -17.82 -0.01
CA TYR A 182 -14.46 -17.59 0.96
C TYR A 182 -14.91 -17.75 2.41
N GLY A 183 -16.22 -18.03 2.63
CA GLY A 183 -16.81 -18.29 3.95
C GLY A 183 -16.94 -17.04 4.82
N ALA A 184 -17.03 -17.24 6.15
CA ALA A 184 -17.29 -16.18 7.12
C ALA A 184 -16.21 -15.08 7.16
N ARG A 185 -14.98 -15.37 6.76
CA ARG A 185 -13.89 -14.38 6.69
C ARG A 185 -14.13 -13.28 5.66
N ALA A 186 -14.99 -13.54 4.68
CA ALA A 186 -15.35 -12.59 3.63
C ALA A 186 -16.57 -11.71 3.96
N ALA A 187 -17.01 -11.68 5.22
CA ALA A 187 -18.19 -10.93 5.66
C ALA A 187 -18.11 -9.43 5.35
N PHE A 188 -16.90 -8.86 5.34
CA PHE A 188 -16.64 -7.44 5.01
C PHE A 188 -16.19 -7.22 3.56
N GLY A 189 -16.40 -8.22 2.70
CA GLY A 189 -15.95 -8.22 1.31
C GLY A 189 -14.56 -8.79 1.11
N VAL A 190 -14.13 -8.89 -0.16
CA VAL A 190 -12.84 -9.48 -0.53
C VAL A 190 -12.12 -8.61 -1.54
N ILE A 191 -10.83 -8.40 -1.34
CA ILE A 191 -9.91 -7.79 -2.30
C ILE A 191 -9.04 -8.89 -2.86
N LEU A 192 -9.18 -9.16 -4.17
CA LEU A 192 -8.40 -10.15 -4.90
C LEU A 192 -7.31 -9.44 -5.68
N VAL A 193 -6.08 -9.76 -5.40
CA VAL A 193 -4.90 -9.26 -6.09
C VAL A 193 -4.36 -10.38 -6.97
N THR A 194 -4.26 -10.11 -8.27
CA THR A 194 -3.62 -11.02 -9.23
C THR A 194 -2.25 -10.47 -9.58
N THR A 195 -1.20 -11.29 -9.44
CA THR A 195 0.17 -10.87 -9.77
C THR A 195 0.52 -11.22 -11.21
N LYS A 196 1.44 -10.43 -11.80
CA LYS A 196 1.96 -10.66 -13.16
C LYS A 196 2.68 -12.00 -13.23
N LYS A 197 2.38 -12.78 -14.25
CA LYS A 197 2.96 -14.10 -14.52
C LYS A 197 3.72 -14.11 -15.83
N GLY A 198 4.61 -15.07 -15.99
CA GLY A 198 5.25 -15.31 -17.29
C GLY A 198 4.25 -15.81 -18.32
N MET A 199 4.39 -15.37 -19.56
CA MET A 199 3.57 -15.82 -20.69
C MET A 199 4.33 -16.84 -21.54
N LYS A 200 3.60 -17.80 -22.11
CA LYS A 200 4.16 -18.77 -23.06
C LYS A 200 4.47 -18.12 -24.41
N ASP A 201 5.33 -18.75 -25.18
CA ASP A 201 5.73 -18.31 -26.52
C ASP A 201 6.15 -16.84 -26.59
N THR A 202 6.69 -16.30 -25.49
CA THR A 202 7.21 -14.93 -25.41
C THR A 202 8.73 -14.95 -25.38
N ARG A 203 9.33 -13.98 -26.07
CA ARG A 203 10.80 -13.76 -26.01
C ARG A 203 11.20 -13.33 -24.61
N PHE A 204 12.44 -13.62 -24.27
CA PHE A 204 13.05 -13.07 -23.07
C PHE A 204 12.96 -11.53 -23.08
N SER A 205 12.47 -10.97 -22.00
CA SER A 205 12.33 -9.54 -21.81
C SER A 205 12.88 -9.12 -20.45
N ILE A 206 13.49 -7.94 -20.39
CA ILE A 206 13.91 -7.29 -19.17
C ILE A 206 13.16 -5.96 -19.11
N ASN A 207 12.50 -5.70 -17.99
CA ASN A 207 11.86 -4.41 -17.73
C ASN A 207 12.48 -3.80 -16.48
N TYR A 208 12.83 -2.52 -16.54
CA TYR A 208 13.29 -1.74 -15.41
C TYR A 208 12.46 -0.48 -15.31
N SER A 209 11.92 -0.23 -14.12
CA SER A 209 11.21 1.01 -13.80
C SER A 209 11.81 1.64 -12.56
N ASN A 210 11.85 2.96 -12.52
CA ASN A 210 12.25 3.72 -11.36
C ASN A 210 11.39 4.97 -11.20
N ASN A 211 11.34 5.48 -9.98
CA ASN A 211 10.71 6.76 -9.69
C ASN A 211 11.48 7.45 -8.56
N PHE A 212 11.67 8.75 -8.71
CA PHE A 212 12.24 9.63 -7.69
C PHE A 212 11.24 10.73 -7.38
N SER A 213 10.97 10.96 -6.10
CA SER A 213 10.03 11.99 -5.69
C SER A 213 10.48 12.73 -4.44
N PHE A 214 9.96 13.95 -4.30
CA PHE A 214 10.20 14.82 -3.16
C PHE A 214 8.85 15.16 -2.51
N SER A 215 8.80 15.08 -1.19
CA SER A 215 7.59 15.34 -0.41
C SER A 215 7.79 16.55 0.48
N LYS A 216 6.81 17.46 0.47
CA LYS A 216 6.74 18.61 1.38
C LYS A 216 5.34 18.72 1.95
N PRO A 217 5.19 19.17 3.22
CA PRO A 217 3.88 19.49 3.75
C PRO A 217 3.27 20.63 2.93
N SER A 218 2.02 20.48 2.49
CA SER A 218 1.34 21.45 1.61
C SER A 218 0.42 22.41 2.35
N ASN A 219 -0.01 22.07 3.56
CA ASN A 219 -0.97 22.86 4.32
C ASN A 219 -0.72 22.71 5.82
N LEU A 220 0.14 23.57 6.36
CA LEU A 220 0.41 23.63 7.79
C LEU A 220 -0.54 24.63 8.46
N PRO A 221 -1.05 24.33 9.66
CA PRO A 221 -1.87 25.27 10.41
C PRO A 221 -1.05 26.50 10.83
N HIS A 222 -1.60 27.67 10.65
CA HIS A 222 -1.03 28.90 11.18
C HIS A 222 -1.33 29.03 12.67
N LYS A 223 -0.32 29.37 13.45
CA LYS A 223 -0.47 29.68 14.87
C LYS A 223 -0.80 31.15 15.10
N ALA A 224 -1.46 31.42 16.22
CA ALA A 224 -1.61 32.79 16.69
C ALA A 224 -0.24 33.42 16.98
N THR A 225 -0.07 34.70 16.64
CA THR A 225 1.17 35.44 16.98
C THR A 225 1.38 35.51 18.50
N PRO A 226 2.61 35.79 18.99
CA PRO A 226 2.84 35.99 20.43
C PRO A 226 1.88 37.02 21.04
N LEU A 227 1.66 38.15 20.36
CA LEU A 227 0.75 39.18 20.82
C LEU A 227 -0.70 38.72 20.94
N GLN A 228 -1.20 37.99 19.91
CA GLN A 228 -2.54 37.42 19.94
C GLN A 228 -2.71 36.36 21.03
N THR A 229 -1.69 35.54 21.23
CA THR A 229 -1.69 34.49 22.25
C THR A 229 -1.73 35.06 23.65
N VAL A 230 -0.88 36.07 23.94
CA VAL A 230 -0.85 36.71 25.26
C VAL A 230 -2.09 37.57 25.51
N GLN A 231 -2.65 38.19 24.46
CA GLN A 231 -3.96 38.87 24.56
C GLN A 231 -5.08 37.92 24.94
N ALA A 232 -5.10 36.72 24.32
CA ALA A 232 -6.07 35.67 24.66
C ALA A 232 -5.92 35.22 26.12
N TYR A 233 -4.71 35.12 26.66
CA TYR A 233 -4.49 34.83 28.10
C TYR A 233 -5.10 35.91 28.98
N LYS A 234 -4.92 37.19 28.62
CA LYS A 234 -5.55 38.30 29.34
C LYS A 234 -7.07 38.20 29.35
N ASP A 235 -7.64 37.93 28.17
CA ASP A 235 -9.10 37.88 27.99
C ASP A 235 -9.71 36.65 28.71
N MET A 236 -8.99 35.55 28.80
CA MET A 236 -9.39 34.37 29.55
C MET A 236 -9.13 34.44 31.06
N GLY A 237 -8.39 35.47 31.53
CA GLY A 237 -7.99 35.59 32.93
C GLY A 237 -7.04 34.46 33.43
N THR A 238 -6.32 33.84 32.53
CA THR A 238 -5.40 32.72 32.83
C THR A 238 -4.09 32.85 32.09
N VAL A 239 -2.98 32.43 32.72
CA VAL A 239 -1.66 32.31 32.11
C VAL A 239 -1.32 30.81 32.04
N SER A 240 -1.47 30.24 30.88
CA SER A 240 -1.54 28.77 30.73
C SER A 240 -0.22 28.02 30.92
N TYR A 241 0.92 28.58 30.50
CA TYR A 241 2.19 27.82 30.45
C TYR A 241 3.35 28.48 31.16
N GLN A 242 3.19 29.68 31.68
CA GLN A 242 4.28 30.41 32.37
C GLN A 242 3.82 30.80 33.75
N THR A 243 4.68 30.57 34.73
CA THR A 243 4.41 30.89 36.13
C THR A 243 5.10 32.18 36.50
N GLY A 244 4.31 33.16 36.90
CA GLY A 244 4.77 34.41 37.48
C GLY A 244 4.90 35.63 36.58
N GLN A 245 4.83 35.44 35.23
CA GLN A 245 4.83 36.60 34.31
C GLN A 245 3.55 37.42 34.46
N ASN A 246 3.73 38.74 34.45
CA ASN A 246 2.59 39.66 34.38
C ASN A 246 2.14 39.83 32.93
N VAL A 247 0.88 39.53 32.66
CA VAL A 247 0.32 39.56 31.29
C VAL A 247 0.31 40.96 30.70
N ASP A 248 0.04 41.99 31.51
CA ASP A 248 0.02 43.37 31.05
C ASP A 248 1.42 43.87 30.66
N THR A 249 2.41 43.59 31.52
CA THR A 249 3.84 43.84 31.21
C THR A 249 4.24 43.12 29.91
N TRP A 250 3.83 41.88 29.76
CA TRP A 250 4.16 41.10 28.55
C TRP A 250 3.54 41.69 27.27
N LEU A 251 2.30 42.12 27.34
CA LEU A 251 1.63 42.81 26.22
C LEU A 251 2.31 44.11 25.83
N GLU A 252 2.79 44.89 26.80
CA GLU A 252 3.53 46.13 26.54
C GLU A 252 4.86 45.83 25.86
N LEU A 253 5.63 44.85 26.36
CA LEU A 253 6.88 44.40 25.78
C LEU A 253 6.69 43.86 24.35
N LEU A 254 5.64 43.09 24.08
CA LEU A 254 5.30 42.59 22.74
C LEU A 254 4.93 43.72 21.77
N LYS A 255 4.22 44.73 22.21
CA LYS A 255 3.91 45.91 21.40
C LYS A 255 5.16 46.71 21.07
N GLU A 256 6.05 46.90 22.05
CA GLU A 256 7.35 47.52 21.84
C GLU A 256 8.24 46.71 20.89
N TYR A 257 8.32 45.38 21.08
CA TYR A 257 9.07 44.48 20.21
C TYR A 257 8.60 44.54 18.75
N ASN A 258 7.27 44.59 18.54
CA ASN A 258 6.68 44.70 17.19
C ASN A 258 6.97 46.06 16.54
N THR A 259 7.25 47.11 17.33
CA THR A 259 7.61 48.43 16.84
C THR A 259 9.13 48.53 16.58
N ASN A 260 9.93 48.01 17.48
CA ASN A 260 11.38 48.07 17.43
C ASN A 260 12.04 46.83 18.05
N SER A 261 12.17 45.76 17.30
CA SER A 261 12.78 44.49 17.73
C SER A 261 14.27 44.61 18.07
N SER A 262 14.96 45.68 17.59
CA SER A 262 16.38 45.90 17.85
C SER A 262 16.69 46.14 19.35
N ASN A 263 15.70 46.53 20.14
CA ASN A 263 15.84 46.69 21.58
C ASN A 263 15.97 45.33 22.30
N TYR A 264 15.60 44.25 21.64
CA TYR A 264 15.54 42.90 22.18
C TYR A 264 16.20 41.88 21.22
N PRO A 265 17.53 41.97 21.00
CA PRO A 265 18.19 41.17 19.95
C PRO A 265 18.11 39.67 20.20
N ASP A 266 17.96 39.24 21.44
CA ASP A 266 17.85 37.83 21.84
C ASP A 266 16.40 37.33 21.81
N GLY A 267 15.43 38.16 21.37
CA GLY A 267 14.02 37.79 21.24
C GLY A 267 13.28 37.63 22.58
N TYR A 268 13.83 38.17 23.68
CA TYR A 268 13.19 38.18 24.99
C TYR A 268 13.56 39.43 25.82
N ALA A 269 12.79 39.68 26.87
CA ALA A 269 13.10 40.68 27.90
C ALA A 269 13.15 40.02 29.28
N VAL A 270 13.90 40.61 30.19
CA VAL A 270 13.93 40.20 31.61
C VAL A 270 13.42 41.40 32.44
N VAL A 271 12.32 41.21 33.18
CA VAL A 271 11.73 42.20 34.07
C VAL A 271 11.48 41.52 35.41
N ASP A 272 11.97 42.13 36.47
CA ASP A 272 11.86 41.62 37.85
C ASP A 272 12.38 40.14 37.99
N GLY A 273 13.42 39.81 37.25
CA GLY A 273 13.98 38.46 37.23
C GLY A 273 13.18 37.42 36.44
N LEU A 274 12.09 37.81 35.81
CA LEU A 274 11.26 36.96 34.95
C LEU A 274 11.55 37.22 33.48
N ARG A 275 11.71 36.17 32.73
CA ARG A 275 11.92 36.22 31.27
C ARG A 275 10.59 36.22 30.53
N TYR A 276 10.46 37.16 29.58
CA TYR A 276 9.32 37.33 28.69
C TYR A 276 9.77 37.05 27.25
N SER A 277 9.31 35.98 26.63
CA SER A 277 9.61 35.65 25.23
C SER A 277 8.77 36.55 24.31
N LEU A 278 9.43 37.18 23.32
CA LEU A 278 8.85 38.19 22.44
C LEU A 278 8.86 37.78 20.97
N GLN A 279 9.87 37.00 20.58
CA GLN A 279 10.08 36.58 19.21
C GLN A 279 9.04 35.54 18.78
N GLU A 280 8.49 35.71 17.60
CA GLU A 280 7.67 34.70 16.94
C GLU A 280 8.55 33.59 16.38
N THR A 281 8.15 32.34 16.62
CA THR A 281 8.84 31.13 16.16
C THR A 281 7.88 30.21 15.43
N ASP A 282 8.37 29.49 14.42
CA ASP A 282 7.61 28.52 13.65
C ASP A 282 8.09 27.09 13.95
N LEU A 283 7.54 26.53 15.02
CA LEU A 283 7.88 25.17 15.48
C LEU A 283 7.54 24.08 14.47
N LEU A 284 6.54 24.31 13.61
CA LEU A 284 6.16 23.34 12.61
C LEU A 284 7.18 23.29 11.46
N ASN A 285 7.56 24.45 10.92
CA ASN A 285 8.57 24.52 9.88
C ASN A 285 9.96 24.14 10.39
N ASP A 286 10.29 24.47 11.65
CA ASP A 286 11.58 24.12 12.29
C ASP A 286 11.81 22.61 12.39
N MET A 287 10.74 21.82 12.58
CA MET A 287 10.85 20.36 12.69
C MET A 287 10.75 19.59 11.37
N MET A 288 10.54 20.29 10.25
CA MET A 288 10.26 19.65 8.97
C MET A 288 11.29 20.00 7.90
N GLU A 289 11.52 19.02 7.03
CA GLU A 289 12.37 19.16 5.84
C GLU A 289 11.71 18.53 4.60
N THR A 290 12.39 18.54 3.49
CA THR A 290 11.94 17.88 2.26
C THR A 290 12.26 16.40 2.34
N GLY A 291 11.25 15.55 2.38
CA GLY A 291 11.39 14.11 2.27
C GLY A 291 11.80 13.70 0.85
N PHE A 292 12.61 12.65 0.75
CA PHE A 292 13.04 12.06 -0.52
C PHE A 292 12.64 10.60 -0.59
N GLN A 293 12.17 10.20 -1.76
CA GLN A 293 11.73 8.83 -2.00
C GLN A 293 12.29 8.34 -3.35
N GLN A 294 12.72 7.08 -3.36
CA GLN A 294 13.10 6.38 -4.59
C GLN A 294 12.53 4.97 -4.60
N THR A 295 12.08 4.56 -5.77
CA THR A 295 11.63 3.20 -6.03
C THR A 295 12.33 2.65 -7.27
N HIS A 296 12.71 1.38 -7.21
CA HIS A 296 13.33 0.67 -8.32
C HIS A 296 12.67 -0.71 -8.43
N ASN A 297 12.33 -1.10 -9.64
CA ASN A 297 11.86 -2.46 -9.95
C ASN A 297 12.55 -2.95 -11.21
N ILE A 298 13.11 -4.14 -11.13
CA ILE A 298 13.60 -4.88 -12.28
C ILE A 298 12.86 -6.20 -12.40
N SER A 299 12.38 -6.53 -13.59
CA SER A 299 11.77 -7.82 -13.83
C SER A 299 12.27 -8.45 -15.13
N VAL A 300 12.38 -9.76 -15.11
CA VAL A 300 12.73 -10.57 -16.26
C VAL A 300 11.66 -11.61 -16.48
N GLY A 301 11.31 -11.85 -17.72
CA GLY A 301 10.28 -12.82 -18.06
C GLY A 301 10.47 -13.38 -19.47
N GLY A 302 9.82 -14.49 -19.69
CA GLY A 302 9.83 -15.16 -20.98
C GLY A 302 9.18 -16.55 -20.92
N GLY A 303 9.16 -17.20 -22.06
CA GLY A 303 8.64 -18.57 -22.12
C GLY A 303 8.71 -19.17 -23.51
N ASN A 304 8.69 -20.47 -23.54
CA ASN A 304 8.47 -21.25 -24.75
C ASN A 304 7.09 -21.95 -24.70
N LYS A 305 6.84 -22.91 -25.59
CA LYS A 305 5.56 -23.65 -25.64
C LYS A 305 5.23 -24.40 -24.34
N SER A 306 6.24 -24.82 -23.60
CA SER A 306 6.07 -25.68 -22.42
C SER A 306 6.36 -24.98 -21.10
N ILE A 307 7.20 -23.94 -21.08
CA ILE A 307 7.63 -23.27 -19.86
C ILE A 307 7.38 -21.77 -19.99
N SER A 308 6.88 -21.16 -18.93
CA SER A 308 6.85 -19.71 -18.77
C SER A 308 7.35 -19.34 -17.37
N TYR A 309 8.06 -18.21 -17.29
CA TYR A 309 8.65 -17.74 -16.04
C TYR A 309 8.63 -16.21 -15.96
N ARG A 310 8.61 -15.71 -14.75
CA ARG A 310 8.81 -14.29 -14.42
C ARG A 310 9.56 -14.22 -13.08
N MET A 311 10.56 -13.37 -13.01
CA MET A 311 11.25 -13.02 -11.77
C MET A 311 11.29 -11.51 -11.66
N SER A 312 11.17 -10.98 -10.46
CA SER A 312 11.30 -9.55 -10.18
C SER A 312 12.04 -9.29 -8.88
N ALA A 313 12.69 -8.15 -8.83
CA ALA A 313 13.28 -7.58 -7.63
C ALA A 313 12.90 -6.10 -7.53
N GLY A 314 12.38 -5.69 -6.39
CA GLY A 314 11.94 -4.34 -6.11
C GLY A 314 12.62 -3.77 -4.88
N MET A 315 12.85 -2.46 -4.88
CA MET A 315 13.38 -1.69 -3.75
C MET A 315 12.58 -0.40 -3.60
N VAL A 316 12.21 -0.10 -2.37
CA VAL A 316 11.64 1.18 -1.95
C VAL A 316 12.54 1.74 -0.86
N ASN A 317 12.94 3.01 -0.99
CA ASN A 317 13.59 3.77 0.06
C ASN A 317 12.90 5.13 0.16
N GLN A 318 12.36 5.44 1.32
CA GLN A 318 11.58 6.65 1.59
C GLN A 318 12.09 7.28 2.89
N ASN A 319 12.56 8.52 2.81
CA ASN A 319 12.77 9.37 3.97
C ASN A 319 11.52 10.20 4.22
N GLY A 320 11.18 10.40 5.47
CA GLY A 320 10.06 11.25 5.87
C GLY A 320 10.35 12.74 5.74
N ILE A 321 9.49 13.51 6.35
CA ILE A 321 9.56 14.97 6.34
C ILE A 321 10.06 15.57 7.65
N LEU A 322 10.42 14.76 8.63
CA LEU A 322 11.00 15.22 9.89
C LEU A 322 12.50 15.49 9.70
N VAL A 323 13.01 16.51 10.41
CA VAL A 323 14.42 16.96 10.38
C VAL A 323 15.34 15.95 11.09
N THR A 324 15.38 14.73 10.56
CA THR A 324 16.15 13.61 11.13
C THR A 324 16.34 12.49 10.11
N ASP A 325 17.39 11.70 10.28
CA ASP A 325 17.62 10.44 9.56
C ASP A 325 16.80 9.26 10.10
N LYS A 326 16.15 9.42 11.27
CA LYS A 326 15.34 8.40 11.97
C LYS A 326 13.89 8.34 11.51
N ASP A 327 13.49 9.04 10.46
CA ASP A 327 12.14 9.01 9.87
C ASP A 327 12.26 8.36 8.48
N SER A 328 12.31 7.03 8.44
CA SER A 328 12.63 6.31 7.21
C SER A 328 11.88 4.99 7.05
N TYR A 329 11.72 4.58 5.80
CA TYR A 329 11.17 3.28 5.41
C TYR A 329 11.95 2.69 4.24
N LYS A 330 12.36 1.44 4.39
CA LYS A 330 13.01 0.66 3.32
C LYS A 330 12.24 -0.64 3.13
N ARG A 331 12.05 -1.04 1.87
CA ARG A 331 11.44 -2.35 1.54
C ARG A 331 12.16 -2.96 0.36
N TYR A 332 12.41 -4.26 0.46
CA TYR A 332 12.94 -5.10 -0.60
C TYR A 332 11.95 -6.20 -0.92
N ASN A 333 11.71 -6.43 -2.20
CA ASN A 333 10.82 -7.46 -2.70
C ASN A 333 11.57 -8.37 -3.68
N ILE A 334 11.34 -9.67 -3.59
CA ILE A 334 11.77 -10.65 -4.58
C ILE A 334 10.58 -11.54 -4.89
N SER A 335 10.29 -11.72 -6.18
CA SER A 335 9.24 -12.60 -6.66
C SER A 335 9.77 -13.52 -7.75
N SER A 336 9.37 -14.78 -7.73
CA SER A 336 9.74 -15.75 -8.74
C SER A 336 8.54 -16.64 -9.04
N TYR A 337 8.13 -16.68 -10.30
CA TYR A 337 7.07 -17.53 -10.81
C TYR A 337 7.59 -18.39 -11.94
N ILE A 338 7.31 -19.67 -11.89
CA ILE A 338 7.56 -20.63 -12.97
C ILE A 338 6.35 -21.54 -13.16
N ARG A 339 6.02 -21.80 -14.40
CA ARG A 339 5.00 -22.75 -14.84
C ARG A 339 5.60 -23.65 -15.92
N SER A 340 5.32 -24.94 -15.87
CA SER A 340 5.76 -25.91 -16.87
C SER A 340 4.60 -26.83 -17.28
N ASP A 341 4.36 -26.98 -18.58
CA ASP A 341 3.46 -28.02 -19.11
C ASP A 341 4.32 -29.27 -19.38
N ILE A 342 4.46 -30.12 -18.37
CA ILE A 342 5.27 -31.38 -18.48
C ILE A 342 4.61 -32.29 -19.51
N HIS A 343 3.30 -32.39 -19.48
CA HIS A 343 2.46 -33.08 -20.45
C HIS A 343 1.22 -32.25 -20.75
N SER A 344 0.51 -32.57 -21.83
CA SER A 344 -0.74 -31.90 -22.19
C SER A 344 -1.82 -31.95 -21.11
N TRP A 345 -1.68 -32.85 -20.13
CA TRP A 345 -2.63 -33.06 -19.04
C TRP A 345 -2.07 -32.74 -17.65
N ILE A 346 -0.79 -32.34 -17.50
CA ILE A 346 -0.17 -32.05 -16.20
C ILE A 346 0.66 -30.77 -16.27
N THR A 347 0.30 -29.81 -15.41
CA THR A 347 0.92 -28.48 -15.33
C THR A 347 1.22 -28.11 -13.87
N PRO A 348 2.46 -28.24 -13.40
CA PRO A 348 2.93 -27.65 -12.15
C PRO A 348 3.22 -26.15 -12.30
N GLU A 349 2.96 -25.42 -11.22
CA GLU A 349 3.31 -24.01 -11.04
C GLU A 349 3.97 -23.83 -9.66
N LEU A 350 4.98 -22.98 -9.59
CA LEU A 350 5.64 -22.57 -8.34
C LEU A 350 5.73 -21.03 -8.32
N ASP A 351 5.32 -20.44 -7.21
CA ASP A 351 5.39 -19.01 -6.95
C ASP A 351 6.05 -18.80 -5.58
N ILE A 352 7.13 -18.04 -5.55
CA ILE A 352 7.85 -17.67 -4.34
C ILE A 352 7.87 -16.16 -4.25
N LYS A 353 7.41 -15.60 -3.13
CA LYS A 353 7.47 -14.18 -2.83
C LYS A 353 8.15 -13.97 -1.49
N TYR A 354 9.11 -13.07 -1.48
CA TYR A 354 9.78 -12.61 -0.27
C TYR A 354 9.75 -11.09 -0.20
N ALA A 355 9.40 -10.58 0.95
CA ALA A 355 9.46 -9.16 1.24
C ALA A 355 10.12 -8.93 2.62
N ASN A 356 11.03 -8.00 2.67
CA ASN A 356 11.61 -7.48 3.90
C ASN A 356 11.33 -5.97 3.97
N SER A 357 10.92 -5.47 5.11
CA SER A 357 10.83 -4.03 5.34
C SER A 357 11.39 -3.64 6.69
N HIS A 358 12.01 -2.47 6.72
CA HIS A 358 12.53 -1.80 7.91
C HIS A 358 11.97 -0.39 7.97
N SER A 359 11.44 0.02 9.12
CA SER A 359 10.99 1.39 9.36
C SER A 359 11.52 1.92 10.67
N GLU A 360 11.92 3.17 10.66
CA GLU A 360 12.36 3.93 11.83
C GLU A 360 11.48 5.16 12.01
N LEU A 361 11.20 5.51 13.26
CA LEU A 361 10.46 6.70 13.64
C LEU A 361 10.98 7.24 14.96
N PRO A 362 11.26 8.54 15.12
CA PRO A 362 11.61 9.11 16.42
C PRO A 362 10.55 8.79 17.47
N TYR A 363 10.97 8.31 18.62
CA TYR A 363 10.05 7.85 19.65
C TYR A 363 10.34 8.50 21.00
N THR A 364 9.30 9.05 21.61
CA THR A 364 9.32 9.52 23.00
C THR A 364 7.95 9.36 23.64
N SER A 365 7.91 8.94 24.88
CA SER A 365 6.72 8.94 25.74
C SER A 365 6.54 10.24 26.50
N ALA A 366 7.44 11.22 26.32
CA ALA A 366 7.32 12.54 26.95
C ALA A 366 5.97 13.19 26.68
N SER A 367 5.51 13.98 27.64
CA SER A 367 4.22 14.67 27.57
C SER A 367 4.08 15.45 26.27
N TYR A 368 2.92 15.34 25.63
CA TYR A 368 2.60 15.87 24.31
C TYR A 368 3.22 15.14 23.11
N GLY A 369 4.32 14.39 23.27
CA GLY A 369 5.02 13.81 22.12
C GLY A 369 5.51 14.87 21.13
N ILE A 370 6.01 14.43 19.97
CA ILE A 370 6.56 15.33 18.94
C ILE A 370 5.48 16.20 18.30
N TRP A 371 4.42 15.61 17.77
CA TRP A 371 3.35 16.32 17.05
C TRP A 371 2.46 17.14 17.99
N GLY A 372 2.17 16.60 19.18
CA GLY A 372 1.39 17.31 20.18
C GLY A 372 2.09 18.59 20.66
N ALA A 373 3.39 18.53 20.88
CA ALA A 373 4.21 19.71 21.23
C ALA A 373 4.24 20.73 20.08
N ALA A 374 4.40 20.26 18.83
CA ALA A 374 4.40 21.15 17.66
C ALA A 374 3.11 21.96 17.51
N VAL A 375 1.97 21.38 17.88
CA VAL A 375 0.66 22.05 17.79
C VAL A 375 0.33 22.84 19.06
N ALA A 376 0.58 22.28 20.25
CA ALA A 376 0.17 22.85 21.53
C ALA A 376 1.03 24.02 22.00
N PHE A 377 2.34 24.02 21.71
CA PHE A 377 3.21 25.09 22.16
C PHE A 377 2.94 26.40 21.42
N PRO A 378 2.89 27.55 22.12
CA PRO A 378 2.64 28.85 21.49
C PRO A 378 3.80 29.28 20.58
N SER A 379 3.51 30.20 19.66
CA SER A 379 4.50 30.72 18.70
C SER A 379 5.60 31.58 19.33
N TYR A 380 5.53 31.93 20.60
CA TYR A 380 6.62 32.57 21.32
C TYR A 380 7.58 31.57 21.99
N PHE A 381 7.39 30.27 21.80
CA PHE A 381 8.24 29.25 22.39
C PHE A 381 9.63 29.31 21.76
N PRO A 382 10.72 29.46 22.54
CA PRO A 382 12.05 29.64 21.96
C PRO A 382 12.54 28.38 21.26
N LEU A 383 13.42 28.56 20.27
CA LEU A 383 14.09 27.47 19.53
C LEU A 383 15.52 27.27 20.02
N GLY A 384 16.12 26.14 19.61
CA GLY A 384 17.53 25.85 19.83
C GLY A 384 17.88 25.40 21.25
N ASN A 385 18.93 25.98 21.80
CA ASN A 385 19.46 25.64 23.10
C ASN A 385 19.37 26.84 24.07
N MET A 386 19.46 26.55 25.34
CA MET A 386 19.43 27.55 26.41
C MET A 386 20.47 27.23 27.49
N GLU A 387 21.16 28.24 27.99
CA GLU A 387 22.04 28.12 29.12
C GLU A 387 21.23 28.24 30.43
N LEU A 388 21.31 27.23 31.26
CA LEU A 388 20.73 27.19 32.62
C LEU A 388 21.81 26.72 33.61
N ASP A 389 22.08 27.53 34.62
CA ASP A 389 23.06 27.22 35.70
C ASP A 389 24.45 26.82 35.16
N GLY A 390 24.89 27.45 34.06
CA GLY A 390 26.17 27.17 33.40
C GLY A 390 26.21 25.93 32.51
N GLU A 391 25.08 25.28 32.30
CA GLU A 391 24.91 24.15 31.39
C GLU A 391 24.07 24.55 30.16
N ILE A 392 24.53 24.24 28.95
CA ILE A 392 23.78 24.45 27.70
C ILE A 392 22.89 23.25 27.49
N LEU A 393 21.59 23.48 27.58
CA LEU A 393 20.55 22.46 27.39
C LEU A 393 19.71 22.71 26.12
N PRO A 394 19.33 21.66 25.37
CA PRO A 394 18.34 21.78 24.31
C PRO A 394 16.99 22.17 24.90
N ILE A 395 16.28 23.07 24.22
CA ILE A 395 14.91 23.43 24.60
C ILE A 395 13.98 22.31 24.17
N ASN A 396 12.88 22.09 24.90
CA ASN A 396 11.89 21.04 24.60
C ASN A 396 11.03 21.33 23.34
N THR A 397 11.70 21.70 22.26
CA THR A 397 11.04 21.85 20.96
C THR A 397 10.85 20.50 20.28
N PRO A 398 9.88 20.36 19.36
CA PRO A 398 9.74 19.15 18.54
C PRO A 398 11.03 18.78 17.81
N HIS A 399 11.73 19.75 17.23
CA HIS A 399 13.02 19.57 16.55
C HIS A 399 14.05 18.90 17.46
N ASN A 400 14.26 19.44 18.65
CA ASN A 400 15.23 18.86 19.61
C ASN A 400 14.81 17.45 20.05
N PHE A 401 13.51 17.24 20.29
CA PHE A 401 13.04 15.92 20.71
C PHE A 401 13.18 14.87 19.61
N ILE A 402 12.94 15.24 18.34
CA ILE A 402 13.21 14.38 17.18
C ILE A 402 14.68 13.93 17.18
N ASN A 403 15.61 14.86 17.37
CA ASN A 403 17.04 14.57 17.31
C ASN A 403 17.57 13.80 18.53
N LEU A 404 17.07 14.10 19.72
CA LEU A 404 17.50 13.48 20.99
C LEU A 404 16.86 12.11 21.24
N SER A 405 15.65 11.90 20.75
CA SER A 405 14.95 10.62 20.91
C SER A 405 15.64 9.48 20.16
N ALA A 406 15.50 8.27 20.68
CA ALA A 406 15.87 7.08 19.95
C ALA A 406 14.83 6.74 18.89
N PRO A 407 15.16 6.00 17.83
CA PRO A 407 14.17 5.49 16.90
C PRO A 407 13.33 4.37 17.54
N LYS A 408 12.06 4.31 17.16
CA LYS A 408 11.28 3.08 17.20
C LYS A 408 11.52 2.36 15.89
N GLU A 409 12.07 1.16 15.97
CA GLU A 409 12.39 0.34 14.81
C GLU A 409 11.32 -0.75 14.61
N ASN A 410 11.05 -1.12 13.38
CA ASN A 410 10.10 -2.17 13.07
C ASN A 410 10.57 -2.92 11.80
N ASP A 411 11.09 -4.11 12.04
CA ASP A 411 11.57 -5.04 11.02
C ASP A 411 10.50 -6.08 10.70
N ARG A 412 10.20 -6.26 9.41
CA ARG A 412 9.22 -7.24 8.95
C ARG A 412 9.80 -8.10 7.85
N ASN A 413 9.53 -9.41 7.92
CA ASN A 413 9.82 -10.36 6.85
C ASN A 413 8.56 -11.14 6.54
N ASP A 414 8.29 -11.34 5.26
CA ASP A 414 7.19 -12.16 4.76
C ASP A 414 7.72 -13.08 3.65
N LEU A 415 7.72 -14.38 3.90
CA LEU A 415 8.10 -15.41 2.93
C LEU A 415 6.89 -16.25 2.60
N ARG A 416 6.48 -16.28 1.32
CA ARG A 416 5.43 -17.14 0.80
C ARG A 416 6.00 -18.08 -0.25
N ILE A 417 5.68 -19.36 -0.13
CA ILE A 417 5.93 -20.40 -1.13
C ILE A 417 4.57 -21.00 -1.49
N PHE A 418 4.21 -20.91 -2.76
CA PHE A 418 2.95 -21.44 -3.29
C PHE A 418 3.25 -22.42 -4.41
N GLY A 419 2.77 -23.64 -4.26
CA GLY A 419 2.83 -24.69 -5.28
C GLY A 419 1.43 -25.04 -5.77
N LYS A 420 1.27 -25.20 -7.09
CA LYS A 420 0.02 -25.60 -7.73
C LYS A 420 0.27 -26.68 -8.76
N LEU A 421 -0.57 -27.71 -8.74
CA LEU A 421 -0.59 -28.77 -9.74
C LEU A 421 -1.96 -28.82 -10.40
N THR A 422 -1.99 -28.62 -11.71
CA THR A 422 -3.21 -28.79 -12.52
C THR A 422 -3.12 -30.07 -13.32
N ILE A 423 -4.12 -30.94 -13.17
CA ILE A 423 -4.31 -32.18 -13.91
C ILE A 423 -5.56 -32.02 -14.79
N THR A 424 -5.44 -32.24 -16.10
CA THR A 424 -6.51 -32.12 -17.09
C THR A 424 -6.75 -33.50 -17.72
N PRO A 425 -7.52 -34.42 -17.07
CA PRO A 425 -7.73 -35.78 -17.56
C PRO A 425 -8.38 -35.83 -18.95
N PHE A 426 -9.29 -34.87 -19.21
CA PHE A 426 -9.91 -34.61 -20.50
C PHE A 426 -10.28 -33.13 -20.63
N LYS A 427 -10.56 -32.68 -21.85
CA LYS A 427 -10.70 -31.25 -22.24
C LYS A 427 -11.55 -30.39 -21.30
N ASP A 428 -12.63 -30.96 -20.77
CA ASP A 428 -13.64 -30.20 -20.02
C ASP A 428 -13.45 -30.27 -18.50
N LEU A 429 -12.50 -31.12 -17.99
CA LEU A 429 -12.26 -31.31 -16.55
C LEU A 429 -10.82 -30.93 -16.15
N LYS A 430 -10.70 -30.08 -15.12
CA LYS A 430 -9.44 -29.77 -14.46
C LYS A 430 -9.53 -30.11 -12.98
N ILE A 431 -8.55 -30.86 -12.48
CA ILE A 431 -8.37 -31.14 -11.05
C ILE A 431 -7.14 -30.36 -10.60
N ILE A 432 -7.29 -29.55 -9.55
CA ILE A 432 -6.27 -28.61 -9.09
C ILE A 432 -5.96 -28.89 -7.64
N GLY A 433 -4.67 -29.08 -7.34
CA GLY A 433 -4.13 -29.14 -6.00
C GLY A 433 -3.22 -27.93 -5.75
N GLU A 434 -3.40 -27.26 -4.61
CA GLU A 434 -2.61 -26.09 -4.21
C GLU A 434 -2.11 -26.28 -2.79
N TYR A 435 -0.86 -25.88 -2.56
CA TYR A 435 -0.30 -25.80 -1.22
C TYR A 435 0.43 -24.46 -1.04
N THR A 436 0.16 -23.82 0.08
CA THR A 436 0.78 -22.57 0.48
C THR A 436 1.47 -22.74 1.82
N PHE A 437 2.71 -22.31 1.89
CA PHE A 437 3.42 -22.01 3.13
C PHE A 437 3.71 -20.52 3.18
N ASN A 438 3.33 -19.85 4.28
CA ASN A 438 3.66 -18.44 4.51
C ASN A 438 4.20 -18.29 5.93
N ARG A 439 5.36 -17.65 6.05
CA ARG A 439 5.97 -17.28 7.33
C ARG A 439 6.19 -15.78 7.38
N LYS A 440 5.59 -15.14 8.39
CA LYS A 440 5.75 -13.72 8.71
C LYS A 440 6.50 -13.60 10.03
N THR A 441 7.50 -12.71 10.09
CA THR A 441 8.15 -12.32 11.33
C THR A 441 8.13 -10.80 11.43
N ARG A 442 8.00 -10.30 12.65
CA ARG A 442 8.06 -8.88 12.95
C ARG A 442 8.81 -8.70 14.26
N GLU A 443 9.82 -7.84 14.22
CA GLU A 443 10.51 -7.38 15.41
C GLU A 443 10.26 -5.87 15.57
N ILE A 444 9.87 -5.45 16.78
CA ILE A 444 9.65 -4.06 17.11
C ILE A 444 10.55 -3.73 18.28
N THR A 445 11.47 -2.79 18.08
CA THR A 445 12.31 -2.24 19.13
C THR A 445 11.85 -0.84 19.49
N THR A 446 11.70 -0.56 20.76
CA THR A 446 11.29 0.74 21.27
C THR A 446 12.21 1.13 22.40
N PHE A 447 12.85 2.28 22.31
CA PHE A 447 13.67 2.83 23.38
C PHE A 447 13.19 4.22 23.76
N ASP A 448 12.68 4.36 24.98
CA ASP A 448 12.32 5.63 25.57
C ASP A 448 13.55 6.18 26.31
N LYS A 449 14.35 6.93 25.53
CA LYS A 449 15.66 7.45 25.95
C LYS A 449 15.49 8.60 26.95
N LYS A 450 16.28 8.56 28.03
CA LYS A 450 16.35 9.63 29.01
C LYS A 450 17.37 10.68 28.59
N PHE A 451 16.97 11.92 28.50
CA PHE A 451 17.84 13.07 28.23
C PHE A 451 17.34 14.32 28.97
N ALA A 452 18.27 15.21 29.29
CA ALA A 452 17.96 16.48 29.93
C ALA A 452 17.59 17.54 28.89
N TYR A 453 16.67 18.44 29.24
CA TYR A 453 16.30 19.57 28.41
C TYR A 453 15.92 20.79 29.26
N ALA A 454 15.93 21.97 28.63
CA ALA A 454 15.40 23.20 29.20
C ALA A 454 13.93 23.35 28.79
N HIS A 455 13.04 23.52 29.75
CA HIS A 455 11.64 23.82 29.44
C HIS A 455 11.49 25.26 28.98
N GLY A 456 11.10 25.46 27.72
CA GLY A 456 11.05 26.77 27.06
C GLY A 456 10.03 27.76 27.61
N ALA A 457 9.09 27.31 28.45
CA ALA A 457 8.11 28.18 29.08
C ALA A 457 8.50 28.61 30.50
N ASN A 458 9.06 27.71 31.31
CA ASN A 458 9.36 27.96 32.70
C ASN A 458 10.87 28.01 33.04
N PHE A 459 11.71 27.81 32.00
CA PHE A 459 13.17 27.91 32.10
C PHE A 459 13.78 27.02 33.18
N ARG A 460 13.27 25.81 33.31
CA ARG A 460 13.77 24.80 34.26
C ARG A 460 14.42 23.65 33.52
N LYS A 461 15.44 23.05 34.16
CA LYS A 461 15.99 21.78 33.70
C LYS A 461 15.00 20.66 34.03
N GLU A 462 14.66 19.88 33.03
CA GLU A 462 13.77 18.73 33.15
C GLU A 462 14.37 17.51 32.45
N GLN A 463 13.77 16.35 32.65
CA GLN A 463 14.15 15.10 32.00
C GLN A 463 12.99 14.64 31.07
N SER A 464 13.32 14.08 29.91
CA SER A 464 12.34 13.58 28.95
C SER A 464 11.42 12.52 29.57
N VAL A 465 11.98 11.63 30.37
CA VAL A 465 11.28 10.59 31.15
C VAL A 465 11.94 10.42 32.53
N SER A 466 11.18 9.91 33.48
CA SER A 466 11.73 9.60 34.82
C SER A 466 12.76 8.49 34.75
N ASN A 467 12.42 7.41 34.06
CA ASN A 467 13.21 6.22 33.85
C ASN A 467 13.26 5.88 32.39
N SER A 468 14.43 5.66 31.81
CA SER A 468 14.54 5.12 30.46
C SER A 468 13.94 3.71 30.38
N LYS A 469 13.38 3.35 29.22
CA LYS A 469 12.77 2.04 29.03
C LYS A 469 13.13 1.47 27.66
N TYR A 470 13.72 0.29 27.66
CA TYR A 470 13.98 -0.48 26.45
C TYR A 470 13.01 -1.64 26.34
N GLU A 471 12.43 -1.83 25.17
CA GLU A 471 11.42 -2.83 24.91
C GLU A 471 11.64 -3.49 23.55
N ILE A 472 11.62 -4.83 23.53
CA ILE A 472 11.67 -5.66 22.32
C ILE A 472 10.41 -6.51 22.26
N GLU A 473 9.77 -6.53 21.08
CA GLU A 473 8.62 -7.36 20.80
C GLU A 473 8.86 -8.16 19.52
N ASN A 474 8.85 -9.49 19.64
CA ASN A 474 9.02 -10.42 18.54
C ASN A 474 7.71 -11.16 18.24
N ARG A 475 7.25 -11.09 17.00
CA ARG A 475 6.05 -11.78 16.49
C ARG A 475 6.43 -12.75 15.38
N ALA A 476 5.83 -13.92 15.39
CA ALA A 476 5.98 -14.90 14.32
C ALA A 476 4.63 -15.54 13.98
N THR A 477 4.28 -15.54 12.69
CA THR A 477 3.08 -16.21 12.18
C THR A 477 3.50 -17.25 11.16
N ASN A 478 3.01 -18.48 11.32
CA ASN A 478 3.15 -19.52 10.30
C ASN A 478 1.74 -19.90 9.81
N TYR A 479 1.53 -19.76 8.51
CA TYR A 479 0.29 -20.11 7.84
C TYR A 479 0.52 -21.19 6.80
N ASN A 480 -0.34 -22.20 6.80
CA ASN A 480 -0.35 -23.25 5.80
C ASN A 480 -1.77 -23.40 5.26
N ALA A 481 -1.90 -23.52 3.95
CA ALA A 481 -3.18 -23.79 3.31
C ALA A 481 -3.01 -24.90 2.25
N PHE A 482 -3.98 -25.80 2.22
CA PHE A 482 -4.09 -26.86 1.22
C PHE A 482 -5.47 -26.81 0.59
N ASN A 483 -5.52 -26.73 -0.73
CA ASN A 483 -6.75 -26.74 -1.51
C ASN A 483 -6.71 -27.89 -2.52
N VAL A 484 -7.82 -28.60 -2.66
CA VAL A 484 -8.06 -29.53 -3.79
C VAL A 484 -9.43 -29.26 -4.33
N TYR A 485 -9.53 -29.00 -5.63
CA TYR A 485 -10.81 -28.74 -6.26
C TYR A 485 -10.83 -29.17 -7.72
N ALA A 486 -12.03 -29.48 -8.20
CA ALA A 486 -12.29 -29.87 -9.59
C ALA A 486 -13.17 -28.83 -10.27
N ASN A 487 -12.81 -28.45 -11.49
CA ASN A 487 -13.57 -27.57 -12.35
C ASN A 487 -13.99 -28.34 -13.62
N TYR A 488 -15.30 -28.47 -13.84
CA TYR A 488 -15.89 -29.03 -15.06
C TYR A 488 -16.62 -27.94 -15.81
N ASN A 489 -16.21 -27.67 -17.05
CA ASN A 489 -16.84 -26.66 -17.91
C ASN A 489 -17.24 -27.29 -19.24
N LYS A 490 -18.52 -27.15 -19.60
CA LYS A 490 -19.08 -27.77 -20.81
C LYS A 490 -20.03 -26.81 -21.52
N THR A 491 -19.78 -26.61 -22.82
CA THR A 491 -20.70 -25.93 -23.73
C THR A 491 -21.47 -26.95 -24.56
N LEU A 492 -22.80 -26.94 -24.50
CA LEU A 492 -23.71 -27.79 -25.22
C LEU A 492 -24.69 -26.92 -26.04
N GLY A 493 -24.34 -26.60 -27.29
CA GLY A 493 -25.11 -25.69 -28.11
C GLY A 493 -25.18 -24.28 -27.50
N LYS A 494 -26.37 -23.86 -27.04
CA LYS A 494 -26.57 -22.57 -26.37
C LYS A 494 -26.44 -22.63 -24.83
N HIS A 495 -26.11 -23.79 -24.29
CA HIS A 495 -26.02 -24.02 -22.86
C HIS A 495 -24.54 -24.07 -22.44
N ASP A 496 -24.12 -23.17 -21.55
CA ASP A 496 -22.82 -23.21 -20.90
C ASP A 496 -23.01 -23.62 -19.44
N ILE A 497 -22.32 -24.67 -19.02
CA ILE A 497 -22.39 -25.25 -17.68
C ILE A 497 -20.99 -25.24 -17.09
N GLY A 498 -20.83 -24.63 -15.91
CA GLY A 498 -19.62 -24.67 -15.11
C GLY A 498 -19.92 -25.23 -13.71
N ILE A 499 -19.24 -26.27 -13.31
CA ILE A 499 -19.37 -26.88 -11.99
C ILE A 499 -18.00 -26.90 -11.33
N MET A 500 -17.92 -26.40 -10.10
CA MET A 500 -16.73 -26.49 -9.24
C MET A 500 -17.12 -27.09 -7.91
N ALA A 501 -16.29 -28.00 -7.41
CA ALA A 501 -16.40 -28.52 -6.05
C ALA A 501 -14.99 -28.71 -5.48
N GLY A 502 -14.80 -28.44 -4.19
CA GLY A 502 -13.48 -28.51 -3.60
C GLY A 502 -13.49 -28.58 -2.07
N PHE A 503 -12.28 -28.86 -1.59
CA PHE A 503 -11.91 -28.95 -0.19
C PHE A 503 -10.77 -27.98 0.10
N ASN A 504 -10.86 -27.31 1.23
CA ASN A 504 -9.84 -26.39 1.76
C ASN A 504 -9.48 -26.79 3.18
N GLN A 505 -8.22 -26.75 3.53
CA GLN A 505 -7.74 -26.85 4.91
C GLN A 505 -6.68 -25.79 5.14
N GLU A 506 -6.83 -25.08 6.25
CA GLU A 506 -5.90 -24.02 6.66
C GLU A 506 -5.48 -24.24 8.11
N SER A 507 -4.25 -23.85 8.41
CA SER A 507 -3.73 -23.74 9.77
C SER A 507 -2.96 -22.43 9.92
N ASN A 508 -3.14 -21.77 11.03
CA ASN A 508 -2.40 -20.58 11.39
C ASN A 508 -1.92 -20.71 12.84
N SER A 509 -0.65 -20.44 13.07
CA SER A 509 -0.09 -20.30 14.42
C SER A 509 0.60 -18.97 14.55
N TYR A 510 0.26 -18.24 15.59
CA TYR A 510 0.83 -16.95 15.94
C TYR A 510 1.51 -17.05 17.29
N LYS A 511 2.70 -16.48 17.40
CA LYS A 511 3.45 -16.32 18.65
C LYS A 511 3.95 -14.90 18.76
N MET A 512 3.81 -14.32 19.95
CA MET A 512 4.42 -13.05 20.32
C MET A 512 5.20 -13.24 21.61
N MET A 513 6.36 -12.65 21.69
CA MET A 513 7.16 -12.47 22.90
C MET A 513 7.53 -11.01 23.02
N LYS A 514 7.30 -10.46 24.20
CA LYS A 514 7.61 -9.08 24.52
C LYS A 514 8.39 -9.03 25.82
N ALA A 515 9.50 -8.29 25.82
CA ALA A 515 10.30 -8.05 27.00
C ALA A 515 10.68 -6.58 27.09
N SER A 516 10.64 -6.02 28.30
CA SER A 516 11.08 -4.66 28.55
C SER A 516 11.79 -4.54 29.89
N ARG A 517 12.69 -3.56 29.99
CA ARG A 517 13.39 -3.23 31.21
C ARG A 517 13.66 -1.73 31.30
N THR A 518 13.67 -1.20 32.53
CA THR A 518 13.89 0.23 32.78
C THR A 518 15.29 0.50 33.31
N ASP A 519 15.67 1.77 33.33
CA ASP A 519 16.91 2.30 33.92
C ASP A 519 18.18 1.75 33.27
N MET A 520 18.44 2.23 32.05
CA MET A 520 19.67 1.91 31.31
C MET A 520 20.89 2.46 32.02
N ILE A 521 21.96 1.66 32.13
CA ILE A 521 23.28 2.13 32.60
C ILE A 521 23.88 3.11 31.60
N ASN A 522 23.69 2.86 30.32
CA ASN A 522 24.15 3.72 29.24
C ASN A 522 22.99 3.96 28.24
N GLU A 523 22.61 5.23 28.12
CA GLU A 523 21.51 5.67 27.23
C GLU A 523 21.87 5.60 25.73
N ASP A 524 23.16 5.44 25.39
CA ASP A 524 23.61 5.34 23.99
C ASP A 524 23.78 3.89 23.51
N LEU A 525 23.74 2.92 24.43
CA LEU A 525 23.84 1.49 24.12
C LEU A 525 22.73 0.70 24.82
N PRO A 526 21.46 0.91 24.42
CA PRO A 526 20.33 0.28 25.11
C PRO A 526 20.31 -1.23 24.89
N SER A 527 20.15 -1.99 25.97
CA SER A 527 19.87 -3.42 25.92
C SER A 527 19.21 -3.89 27.21
N LEU A 528 18.43 -4.98 27.13
CA LEU A 528 17.80 -5.57 28.31
C LEU A 528 18.82 -6.01 29.37
N SER A 529 20.02 -6.43 28.98
CA SER A 529 21.09 -6.87 29.90
C SER A 529 21.78 -5.73 30.60
N GLN A 530 21.77 -4.52 30.01
CA GLN A 530 22.40 -3.32 30.60
C GLN A 530 21.44 -2.44 31.40
N ALA A 531 20.21 -2.86 31.54
CA ALA A 531 19.24 -2.18 32.36
C ALA A 531 19.30 -2.69 33.82
N THR A 532 19.04 -1.82 34.80
CA THR A 532 19.10 -2.13 36.23
C THR A 532 17.74 -2.12 36.92
N GLY A 533 16.75 -1.48 36.30
CA GLY A 533 15.42 -1.33 36.87
C GLY A 533 14.48 -2.50 36.60
N ASP A 534 13.19 -2.21 36.71
CA ASP A 534 12.11 -3.20 36.59
C ASP A 534 12.09 -3.86 35.22
N TYR A 535 11.87 -5.16 35.21
CA TYR A 535 11.64 -5.93 33.99
C TYR A 535 10.17 -6.36 33.88
N LYS A 536 9.67 -6.42 32.62
CA LYS A 536 8.36 -6.97 32.31
C LYS A 536 8.50 -7.86 31.08
N ASN A 537 7.79 -8.98 31.10
CA ASN A 537 7.67 -9.86 29.94
C ASN A 537 6.21 -10.30 29.76
N SER A 538 5.84 -10.60 28.57
CA SER A 538 4.58 -11.23 28.21
C SER A 538 4.76 -12.07 26.96
N ASP A 539 3.91 -13.07 26.79
CA ASP A 539 3.81 -13.86 25.60
C ASP A 539 2.34 -14.05 25.21
N GLU A 540 2.13 -14.33 23.95
CA GLU A 540 0.84 -14.65 23.38
C GLU A 540 1.01 -15.80 22.39
N PHE A 541 0.11 -16.74 22.44
CA PHE A 541 0.04 -17.85 21.50
C PHE A 541 -1.38 -18.06 21.04
N GLU A 542 -1.59 -17.98 19.74
CA GLU A 542 -2.85 -18.32 19.10
C GLU A 542 -2.63 -19.39 18.03
N GLU A 543 -3.53 -20.35 17.97
CA GLU A 543 -3.56 -21.35 16.91
C GLU A 543 -4.99 -21.64 16.49
N TYR A 544 -5.21 -21.71 15.19
CA TYR A 544 -6.50 -22.15 14.68
C TYR A 544 -6.35 -22.98 13.40
N HIS A 545 -7.34 -23.84 13.19
CA HIS A 545 -7.50 -24.65 11.99
C HIS A 545 -8.90 -24.45 11.42
N VAL A 546 -8.97 -24.38 10.09
CA VAL A 546 -10.24 -24.31 9.36
C VAL A 546 -10.26 -25.39 8.30
N ARG A 547 -11.38 -26.10 8.15
CA ARG A 547 -11.64 -27.02 7.05
C ARG A 547 -12.95 -26.63 6.40
N GLY A 548 -12.95 -26.56 5.06
CA GLY A 548 -14.13 -26.17 4.32
C GLY A 548 -14.39 -27.07 3.11
N LEU A 549 -15.64 -27.37 2.86
CA LEU A 549 -16.12 -27.91 1.60
C LEU A 549 -16.86 -26.78 0.88
N PHE A 550 -16.60 -26.61 -0.41
CA PHE A 550 -17.22 -25.55 -1.19
C PHE A 550 -17.65 -26.04 -2.56
N TYR A 551 -18.65 -25.39 -3.13
CA TYR A 551 -19.09 -25.63 -4.49
C TYR A 551 -19.55 -24.34 -5.17
N ARG A 552 -19.52 -24.33 -6.50
CA ARG A 552 -20.11 -23.31 -7.36
C ARG A 552 -20.69 -23.98 -8.62
N ILE A 553 -21.88 -23.59 -9.00
CA ILE A 553 -22.52 -23.99 -10.25
C ILE A 553 -22.91 -22.73 -11.01
N ASN A 554 -22.40 -22.60 -12.23
CA ASN A 554 -22.73 -21.54 -13.15
C ASN A 554 -23.46 -22.16 -14.35
N TYR A 555 -24.56 -21.54 -14.74
CA TYR A 555 -25.29 -21.89 -15.93
C TYR A 555 -25.60 -20.65 -16.75
N SER A 556 -25.36 -20.70 -18.05
CA SER A 556 -25.71 -19.64 -18.98
C SER A 556 -26.45 -20.24 -20.17
N TYR A 557 -27.55 -19.60 -20.57
CA TYR A 557 -28.27 -19.93 -21.81
C TYR A 557 -28.12 -18.80 -22.79
N ALA A 558 -27.48 -19.10 -23.95
CA ALA A 558 -27.25 -18.19 -25.06
C ALA A 558 -26.55 -16.85 -24.63
N GLY A 559 -25.81 -16.82 -23.53
CA GLY A 559 -25.20 -15.61 -22.97
C GLY A 559 -26.17 -14.56 -22.42
N LYS A 560 -27.49 -14.89 -22.34
CA LYS A 560 -28.56 -13.96 -21.97
C LYS A 560 -29.17 -14.23 -20.60
N TYR A 561 -29.32 -15.50 -20.23
CA TYR A 561 -29.88 -15.91 -18.94
C TYR A 561 -28.79 -16.58 -18.14
N LEU A 562 -28.49 -15.99 -16.99
CA LEU A 562 -27.40 -16.40 -16.13
C LEU A 562 -27.98 -16.88 -14.79
N LEU A 563 -27.51 -18.03 -14.31
CA LEU A 563 -27.81 -18.56 -12.99
C LEU A 563 -26.51 -18.95 -12.32
N GLU A 564 -26.30 -18.47 -11.11
CA GLU A 564 -25.18 -18.88 -10.25
C GLU A 564 -25.70 -19.35 -8.90
N THR A 565 -25.18 -20.47 -8.43
CA THR A 565 -25.33 -20.90 -7.03
C THR A 565 -23.97 -21.33 -6.50
N ASN A 566 -23.65 -20.89 -5.31
CA ASN A 566 -22.44 -21.26 -4.62
C ASN A 566 -22.72 -21.45 -3.13
N GLY A 567 -21.88 -22.20 -2.47
CA GLY A 567 -22.00 -22.44 -1.05
C GLY A 567 -20.71 -23.00 -0.47
N ARG A 568 -20.59 -22.85 0.85
CA ARG A 568 -19.44 -23.35 1.61
C ARG A 568 -19.91 -23.82 2.99
N TYR A 569 -19.33 -24.92 3.44
CA TYR A 569 -19.52 -25.47 4.78
C TYR A 569 -18.17 -25.53 5.48
N ASP A 570 -18.00 -24.78 6.58
CA ASP A 570 -16.75 -24.66 7.33
C ASP A 570 -16.87 -25.26 8.73
N GLY A 571 -15.80 -25.99 9.13
CA GLY A 571 -15.51 -26.34 10.50
C GLY A 571 -14.27 -25.56 10.98
N SER A 572 -14.38 -24.92 12.14
CA SER A 572 -13.27 -24.14 12.71
C SER A 572 -12.98 -24.57 14.14
N SER A 573 -11.69 -24.70 14.49
CA SER A 573 -11.26 -24.99 15.86
C SER A 573 -11.57 -23.86 16.86
N LYS A 574 -11.91 -22.65 16.37
CA LYS A 574 -12.31 -21.51 17.21
C LYS A 574 -13.72 -21.70 17.83
N PHE A 575 -14.52 -22.60 17.29
CA PHE A 575 -15.85 -22.91 17.81
C PHE A 575 -15.85 -24.26 18.52
N ARG A 576 -16.34 -24.28 19.77
CA ARG A 576 -16.57 -25.55 20.47
C ARG A 576 -17.68 -26.30 19.76
N LEU A 577 -17.48 -27.60 19.53
CA LEU A 577 -18.56 -28.51 19.20
C LEU A 577 -19.49 -28.55 20.44
N THR A 578 -20.60 -27.83 20.42
CA THR A 578 -21.68 -28.07 21.35
C THR A 578 -22.28 -29.42 20.98
N ARG A 579 -22.16 -30.39 21.88
CA ARG A 579 -22.84 -31.68 21.79
C ARG A 579 -24.36 -31.49 21.99
#